data_fa8ba91d62c25378a25800be9c6b3815
#
_entry.id   fa8ba91d62c25378a25800be9c6b3815
#
_cell.length_a   1.000
_cell.length_b   1.000
_cell.length_c   1.000
_cell.angle_alpha   90.00
_cell.angle_beta   90.00
_cell.angle_gamma   90.00
#
_symmetry.space_group_name_H-M   'P 1'
#
loop_
_entity.id
_entity.type
_entity.pdbx_description
1 polymer ?
#
loop_
_entity_poly.entity_id
_entity_poly.type
_entity_poly.pdbx_seq_one_letter_code
_entity_poly.pdbx_strand_id
1 'polypeptide(L)'
;MFTIPRNKKSLLFILAIGAPIAFSVWQALLNNFVVEIANFGGKEIGMLQSLREVPGFLAFTVVFLLLFIRQQNFAIISLILLGIGTALTGFFPSILGLYITTVIMSTGFHYLETLRISLSLQWLTKEEAPRVLGKLISIHSASTLAILATLYLIVILFEPTYTWIYAVAGLLTVIIGIFCRFHFPQFSETVEQRKELVFRKRYWLYYALTFLAGARRQIFMVFAGFLLVQKFGFPLEKMVLLFLVNAGITVWIAPKLGLLVERIGERKALTLE
;
A
#
# COMPACT_ATOMS: atom_id res chain seq x y z
N MET A 1 18.45 -15.41 20.65
CA MET A 1 18.52 -14.20 19.81
C MET A 1 18.05 -14.58 18.42
N PHE A 2 16.85 -14.14 17.99
CA PHE A 2 16.34 -14.45 16.65
C PHE A 2 17.17 -13.67 15.62
N THR A 3 18.02 -14.37 14.88
CA THR A 3 18.76 -13.77 13.77
C THR A 3 17.91 -13.84 12.50
N ILE A 4 17.60 -12.68 11.90
CA ILE A 4 16.90 -12.63 10.62
C ILE A 4 17.85 -13.13 9.52
N PRO A 5 17.49 -14.16 8.75
CA PRO A 5 18.34 -14.68 7.69
C PRO A 5 18.58 -13.63 6.60
N ARG A 6 19.84 -13.47 6.17
CA ARG A 6 20.24 -12.51 5.11
C ARG A 6 20.01 -13.08 3.71
N ASN A 7 18.75 -13.37 3.37
CA ASN A 7 18.39 -13.92 2.07
C ASN A 7 17.25 -13.14 1.38
N LYS A 8 17.04 -13.42 0.09
CA LYS A 8 16.06 -12.77 -0.77
C LYS A 8 14.64 -12.83 -0.20
N LYS A 9 14.22 -14.00 0.31
CA LYS A 9 12.87 -14.21 0.86
C LYS A 9 12.63 -13.39 2.13
N SER A 10 13.63 -13.33 3.01
CA SER A 10 13.54 -12.52 4.25
C SER A 10 13.39 -11.03 3.93
N LEU A 11 14.10 -10.52 2.93
CA LEU A 11 13.91 -9.12 2.49
C LEU A 11 12.49 -8.89 1.97
N LEU A 12 11.95 -9.77 1.12
CA LEU A 12 10.58 -9.66 0.62
C LEU A 12 9.55 -9.67 1.76
N PHE A 13 9.74 -10.52 2.79
CA PHE A 13 8.86 -10.59 3.96
C PHE A 13 8.91 -9.30 4.79
N ILE A 14 10.10 -8.72 4.99
CA ILE A 14 10.22 -7.46 5.73
C ILE A 14 9.60 -6.30 4.96
N LEU A 15 9.76 -6.24 3.64
CA LEU A 15 9.07 -5.24 2.81
C LEU A 15 7.54 -5.40 2.91
N ALA A 16 7.04 -6.65 2.97
CA ALA A 16 5.61 -6.94 3.13
C ALA A 16 5.07 -6.57 4.53
N ILE A 17 5.91 -6.54 5.56
CA ILE A 17 5.58 -6.05 6.90
C ILE A 17 5.65 -4.53 6.96
N GLY A 18 6.68 -3.93 6.38
CA GLY A 18 6.96 -2.50 6.50
C GLY A 18 5.96 -1.61 5.78
N ALA A 19 5.51 -2.00 4.59
CA ALA A 19 4.58 -1.19 3.80
C ALA A 19 3.24 -0.92 4.51
N PRO A 20 2.55 -1.91 5.12
CA PRO A 20 1.30 -1.69 5.84
C PRO A 20 1.42 -0.71 7.01
N ILE A 21 2.59 -0.61 7.67
CA ILE A 21 2.75 0.27 8.85
C ILE A 21 2.43 1.72 8.48
N ALA A 22 3.04 2.25 7.43
CA ALA A 22 2.76 3.60 6.98
C ALA A 22 1.40 3.69 6.26
N PHE A 23 1.16 2.81 5.28
CA PHE A 23 0.01 2.95 4.38
C PHE A 23 -1.33 2.74 5.10
N SER A 24 -1.46 1.70 5.94
CA SER A 24 -2.73 1.41 6.62
C SER A 24 -3.06 2.50 7.65
N VAL A 25 -2.05 3.02 8.35
CA VAL A 25 -2.24 4.13 9.28
C VAL A 25 -2.64 5.39 8.52
N TRP A 26 -1.93 5.73 7.43
CA TRP A 26 -2.28 6.88 6.61
C TRP A 26 -3.72 6.81 6.10
N GLN A 27 -4.13 5.67 5.59
CA GLN A 27 -5.47 5.47 5.05
C GLN A 27 -6.54 5.54 6.14
N ALA A 28 -6.30 4.96 7.31
CA ALA A 28 -7.28 4.93 8.40
C ALA A 28 -7.54 6.32 8.99
N LEU A 29 -6.52 7.16 9.08
CA LEU A 29 -6.62 8.49 9.68
C LEU A 29 -7.06 9.58 8.70
N LEU A 30 -6.81 9.40 7.40
CA LEU A 30 -6.90 10.47 6.41
C LEU A 30 -8.23 11.22 6.47
N ASN A 31 -9.36 10.49 6.45
CA ASN A 31 -10.67 11.12 6.36
C ASN A 31 -10.98 12.01 7.57
N ASN A 32 -10.71 11.54 8.78
CA ASN A 32 -10.88 12.35 9.99
C ASN A 32 -9.91 13.53 10.00
N PHE A 33 -8.63 13.29 9.70
CA PHE A 33 -7.61 14.33 9.69
C PHE A 33 -7.95 15.48 8.72
N VAL A 34 -8.37 15.17 7.50
CA VAL A 34 -8.70 16.22 6.52
C VAL A 34 -9.97 16.97 6.84
N VAL A 35 -10.97 16.32 7.47
CA VAL A 35 -12.22 16.98 7.88
C VAL A 35 -12.02 17.80 9.16
N GLU A 36 -11.42 17.21 10.19
CA GLU A 36 -11.35 17.80 11.53
C GLU A 36 -10.23 18.86 11.65
N ILE A 37 -9.10 18.65 10.95
CA ILE A 37 -7.92 19.51 11.11
C ILE A 37 -7.71 20.40 9.89
N ALA A 38 -7.82 19.85 8.67
CA ALA A 38 -7.55 20.60 7.43
C ALA A 38 -8.80 21.27 6.82
N ASN A 39 -9.99 21.01 7.35
CA ASN A 39 -11.28 21.54 6.89
C ASN A 39 -11.54 21.29 5.40
N PHE A 40 -11.23 20.10 4.90
CA PHE A 40 -11.46 19.72 3.50
C PHE A 40 -12.94 19.54 3.20
N GLY A 41 -13.34 20.02 2.02
CA GLY A 41 -14.60 19.64 1.38
C GLY A 41 -14.42 18.52 0.36
N GLY A 42 -15.50 18.18 -0.32
CA GLY A 42 -15.49 17.12 -1.35
C GLY A 42 -14.55 17.42 -2.52
N LYS A 43 -14.32 18.70 -2.85
CA LYS A 43 -13.38 19.10 -3.91
C LYS A 43 -11.93 18.81 -3.53
N GLU A 44 -11.53 19.20 -2.33
CA GLU A 44 -10.15 19.06 -1.84
C GLU A 44 -9.80 17.58 -1.65
N ILE A 45 -10.69 16.76 -1.08
CA ILE A 45 -10.45 15.32 -0.95
C ILE A 45 -10.43 14.62 -2.31
N GLY A 46 -11.29 15.01 -3.24
CA GLY A 46 -11.29 14.48 -4.60
C GLY A 46 -9.96 14.76 -5.33
N MET A 47 -9.44 16.00 -5.20
CA MET A 47 -8.14 16.37 -5.77
C MET A 47 -7.00 15.62 -5.10
N LEU A 48 -6.99 15.51 -3.75
CA LEU A 48 -5.98 14.77 -3.01
C LEU A 48 -5.90 13.31 -3.48
N GLN A 49 -7.05 12.66 -3.60
CA GLN A 49 -7.10 11.27 -4.04
C GLN A 49 -6.72 11.11 -5.51
N SER A 50 -7.04 12.09 -6.36
CA SER A 50 -6.57 12.11 -7.76
C SER A 50 -5.04 12.23 -7.82
N LEU A 51 -4.45 13.13 -7.04
CA LEU A 51 -3.01 13.28 -6.93
C LEU A 51 -2.32 12.03 -6.39
N ARG A 52 -2.96 11.31 -5.47
CA ARG A 52 -2.48 10.02 -4.98
C ARG A 52 -2.36 8.98 -6.10
N GLU A 53 -3.25 8.97 -7.07
CA GLU A 53 -3.23 7.98 -8.15
C GLU A 53 -2.25 8.34 -9.28
N VAL A 54 -1.77 9.58 -9.35
CA VAL A 54 -0.76 9.99 -10.37
C VAL A 54 0.50 9.13 -10.32
N PRO A 55 1.15 8.90 -9.16
CA PRO A 55 2.29 7.97 -9.08
C PRO A 55 1.92 6.53 -9.46
N GLY A 56 0.69 6.08 -9.17
CA GLY A 56 0.19 4.78 -9.60
C GLY A 56 0.11 4.67 -11.12
N PHE A 57 -0.45 5.68 -11.77
CA PHE A 57 -0.46 5.77 -13.23
C PHE A 57 0.96 5.84 -13.81
N LEU A 58 1.88 6.54 -13.16
CA LEU A 58 3.27 6.66 -13.56
C LEU A 58 4.15 5.46 -13.14
N ALA A 59 3.60 4.42 -12.51
CA ALA A 59 4.40 3.27 -12.03
C ALA A 59 5.15 2.53 -13.16
N PHE A 60 4.71 2.66 -14.41
CA PHE A 60 5.45 2.15 -15.58
C PHE A 60 6.82 2.81 -15.74
N THR A 61 7.03 4.03 -15.22
CA THR A 61 8.32 4.73 -15.30
C THR A 61 9.42 4.06 -14.47
N VAL A 62 9.06 3.12 -13.59
CA VAL A 62 10.02 2.25 -12.88
C VAL A 62 11.05 1.66 -13.86
N VAL A 63 10.63 1.25 -15.06
CA VAL A 63 11.52 0.69 -16.08
C VAL A 63 12.68 1.64 -16.43
N PHE A 64 12.40 2.94 -16.54
CA PHE A 64 13.41 3.94 -16.85
C PHE A 64 14.31 4.25 -15.65
N LEU A 65 13.76 4.27 -14.44
CA LEU A 65 14.54 4.51 -13.22
C LEU A 65 15.47 3.35 -12.89
N LEU A 66 15.11 2.12 -13.30
CA LEU A 66 15.98 0.94 -13.18
C LEU A 66 17.24 0.99 -14.08
N LEU A 67 17.31 1.94 -15.02
CA LEU A 67 18.56 2.21 -15.74
C LEU A 67 19.66 2.78 -14.84
N PHE A 68 19.27 3.48 -13.76
CA PHE A 68 20.18 4.22 -12.88
C PHE A 68 20.28 3.59 -11.49
N ILE A 69 19.23 2.90 -11.01
CA ILE A 69 19.13 2.39 -9.65
C ILE A 69 18.86 0.88 -9.70
N ARG A 70 19.63 0.09 -8.94
CA ARG A 70 19.39 -1.35 -8.80
C ARG A 70 18.04 -1.60 -8.14
N GLN A 71 17.31 -2.58 -8.63
CA GLN A 71 15.92 -2.85 -8.25
C GLN A 71 15.72 -3.04 -6.74
N GLN A 72 16.62 -3.78 -6.06
CA GLN A 72 16.57 -3.95 -4.61
C GLN A 72 16.69 -2.62 -3.86
N ASN A 73 17.67 -1.78 -4.25
CA ASN A 73 17.84 -0.47 -3.61
C ASN A 73 16.65 0.44 -3.86
N PHE A 74 16.10 0.40 -5.06
CA PHE A 74 14.92 1.18 -5.41
C PHE A 74 13.70 0.77 -4.59
N ALA A 75 13.48 -0.53 -4.35
CA ALA A 75 12.42 -1.01 -3.47
C ALA A 75 12.59 -0.51 -2.02
N ILE A 76 13.83 -0.50 -1.51
CA ILE A 76 14.13 0.02 -0.16
C ILE A 76 13.92 1.54 -0.10
N ILE A 77 14.39 2.29 -1.11
CA ILE A 77 14.16 3.74 -1.22
C ILE A 77 12.67 4.05 -1.27
N SER A 78 11.90 3.27 -2.03
CA SER A 78 10.45 3.43 -2.12
C SER A 78 9.75 3.19 -0.78
N LEU A 79 10.19 2.21 0.02
CA LEU A 79 9.69 2.00 1.38
C LEU A 79 10.03 3.19 2.30
N ILE A 80 11.24 3.73 2.21
CA ILE A 80 11.66 4.92 2.96
C ILE A 80 10.81 6.14 2.55
N LEU A 81 10.60 6.33 1.25
CA LEU A 81 9.79 7.43 0.73
C LEU A 81 8.33 7.34 1.19
N LEU A 82 7.74 6.15 1.19
CA LEU A 82 6.42 5.87 1.77
C LEU A 82 6.37 6.31 3.25
N GLY A 83 7.37 5.93 4.04
CA GLY A 83 7.47 6.30 5.45
C GLY A 83 7.63 7.81 5.66
N ILE A 84 8.49 8.47 4.87
CA ILE A 84 8.71 9.93 4.94
C ILE A 84 7.40 10.68 4.62
N GLY A 85 6.73 10.34 3.50
CA GLY A 85 5.48 10.98 3.13
C GLY A 85 4.40 10.82 4.18
N THR A 86 4.29 9.62 4.80
CA THR A 86 3.36 9.37 5.90
C THR A 86 3.74 10.19 7.15
N ALA A 87 5.01 10.19 7.56
CA ALA A 87 5.45 10.94 8.74
C ALA A 87 5.17 12.44 8.60
N LEU A 88 5.40 12.99 7.42
CA LEU A 88 5.21 14.42 7.15
C LEU A 88 3.72 14.83 7.09
N THR A 89 2.80 13.91 6.79
CA THR A 89 1.38 14.22 6.60
C THR A 89 0.80 14.98 7.80
N GLY A 90 1.10 14.57 9.03
CA GLY A 90 0.56 15.19 10.25
C GLY A 90 1.12 16.58 10.56
N PHE A 91 2.26 16.96 9.99
CA PHE A 91 2.90 18.25 10.22
C PHE A 91 2.46 19.34 9.25
N PHE A 92 1.84 18.97 8.13
CA PHE A 92 1.43 19.92 7.10
C PHE A 92 -0.07 19.88 6.81
N PRO A 93 -0.95 20.27 7.77
CA PRO A 93 -2.40 20.20 7.64
C PRO A 93 -2.96 21.34 6.76
N SER A 94 -2.33 21.63 5.66
CA SER A 94 -2.78 22.59 4.65
C SER A 94 -3.09 21.88 3.33
N ILE A 95 -3.90 22.48 2.47
CA ILE A 95 -4.25 21.91 1.16
C ILE A 95 -2.99 21.52 0.40
N LEU A 96 -2.06 22.45 0.23
CA LEU A 96 -0.83 22.21 -0.52
C LEU A 96 0.08 21.20 0.21
N GLY A 97 0.20 21.32 1.53
CA GLY A 97 1.02 20.40 2.33
C GLY A 97 0.53 18.96 2.22
N LEU A 98 -0.78 18.75 2.32
CA LEU A 98 -1.38 17.43 2.19
C LEU A 98 -1.26 16.87 0.76
N TYR A 99 -1.37 17.71 -0.26
CA TYR A 99 -1.17 17.28 -1.64
C TYR A 99 0.28 16.80 -1.87
N ILE A 100 1.27 17.57 -1.41
CA ILE A 100 2.69 17.22 -1.55
C ILE A 100 3.02 15.94 -0.76
N THR A 101 2.65 15.88 0.52
CA THR A 101 2.95 14.70 1.36
C THR A 101 2.27 13.44 0.84
N THR A 102 1.05 13.57 0.31
CA THR A 102 0.32 12.47 -0.35
C THR A 102 1.05 11.98 -1.61
N VAL A 103 1.53 12.88 -2.46
CA VAL A 103 2.30 12.50 -3.67
C VAL A 103 3.59 11.78 -3.27
N ILE A 104 4.31 12.26 -2.25
CA ILE A 104 5.54 11.62 -1.74
C ILE A 104 5.22 10.21 -1.23
N MET A 105 4.24 10.08 -0.35
CA MET A 105 3.79 8.82 0.22
C MET A 105 3.37 7.84 -0.88
N SER A 106 2.54 8.30 -1.81
CA SER A 106 1.99 7.50 -2.89
C SER A 106 3.05 7.04 -3.90
N THR A 107 4.03 7.88 -4.21
CA THR A 107 5.19 7.51 -5.04
C THR A 107 5.92 6.33 -4.39
N GLY A 108 6.21 6.44 -3.09
CA GLY A 108 6.81 5.34 -2.34
C GLY A 108 5.98 4.06 -2.40
N PHE A 109 4.67 4.17 -2.19
CA PHE A 109 3.75 3.04 -2.18
C PHE A 109 3.68 2.32 -3.54
N HIS A 110 3.36 3.02 -4.62
CA HIS A 110 3.15 2.42 -5.93
C HIS A 110 4.43 1.84 -6.53
N TYR A 111 5.55 2.51 -6.33
CA TYR A 111 6.84 2.01 -6.81
C TYR A 111 7.28 0.79 -6.00
N LEU A 112 7.09 0.79 -4.67
CA LEU A 112 7.38 -0.37 -3.84
C LEU A 112 6.56 -1.60 -4.27
N GLU A 113 5.25 -1.44 -4.49
CA GLU A 113 4.38 -2.54 -4.90
C GLU A 113 4.82 -3.13 -6.26
N THR A 114 5.13 -2.27 -7.24
CA THR A 114 5.63 -2.68 -8.55
C THR A 114 6.95 -3.44 -8.43
N LEU A 115 7.89 -2.90 -7.65
CA LEU A 115 9.20 -3.49 -7.44
C LEU A 115 9.15 -4.79 -6.65
N ARG A 116 8.26 -4.89 -5.64
CA ARG A 116 8.06 -6.10 -4.85
C ARG A 116 7.57 -7.27 -5.72
N ILE A 117 6.62 -7.01 -6.61
CA ILE A 117 6.15 -8.01 -7.57
C ILE A 117 7.29 -8.43 -8.50
N SER A 118 8.00 -7.48 -9.07
CA SER A 118 9.12 -7.74 -9.99
C SER A 118 10.26 -8.53 -9.32
N LEU A 119 10.67 -8.13 -8.11
CA LEU A 119 11.67 -8.86 -7.32
C LEU A 119 11.22 -10.28 -6.98
N SER A 120 9.94 -10.46 -6.65
CA SER A 120 9.40 -11.79 -6.38
C SER A 120 9.50 -12.69 -7.60
N LEU A 121 9.15 -12.19 -8.79
CA LEU A 121 9.23 -12.94 -10.04
C LEU A 121 10.68 -13.27 -10.47
N GLN A 122 11.63 -12.41 -10.10
CA GLN A 122 13.05 -12.65 -10.42
C GLN A 122 13.74 -13.60 -9.45
N TRP A 123 13.38 -13.54 -8.18
CA TRP A 123 14.10 -14.23 -7.12
C TRP A 123 13.56 -15.60 -6.77
N LEU A 124 12.31 -15.88 -7.16
CA LEU A 124 11.64 -17.14 -6.87
C LEU A 124 11.64 -18.06 -8.08
N THR A 125 11.85 -19.35 -7.86
CA THR A 125 11.65 -20.35 -8.90
C THR A 125 10.16 -20.53 -9.20
N LYS A 126 9.81 -21.09 -10.36
CA LYS A 126 8.41 -21.34 -10.75
C LYS A 126 7.70 -22.25 -9.75
N GLU A 127 8.43 -23.20 -9.16
CA GLU A 127 7.91 -24.20 -8.23
C GLU A 127 7.62 -23.59 -6.85
N GLU A 128 8.46 -22.66 -6.39
CA GLU A 128 8.29 -22.03 -5.06
C GLU A 128 7.46 -20.75 -5.07
N ALA A 129 7.33 -20.08 -6.24
CA ALA A 129 6.65 -18.79 -6.36
C ALA A 129 5.21 -18.81 -5.80
N PRO A 130 4.32 -19.78 -6.12
CA PRO A 130 2.96 -19.78 -5.60
C PRO A 130 2.92 -19.80 -4.07
N ARG A 131 3.76 -20.62 -3.44
CA ARG A 131 3.84 -20.75 -1.98
C ARG A 131 4.38 -19.49 -1.32
N VAL A 132 5.43 -18.89 -1.88
CA VAL A 132 6.05 -17.69 -1.30
C VAL A 132 5.17 -16.46 -1.50
N LEU A 133 4.55 -16.30 -2.68
CA LEU A 133 3.59 -15.23 -2.96
C LEU A 133 2.37 -15.32 -2.03
N GLY A 134 1.83 -16.51 -1.80
CA GLY A 134 0.76 -16.72 -0.82
C GLY A 134 1.19 -16.30 0.59
N LYS A 135 2.41 -16.64 1.01
CA LYS A 135 2.97 -16.18 2.30
C LYS A 135 3.12 -14.66 2.37
N LEU A 136 3.58 -14.01 1.29
CA LEU A 136 3.70 -12.55 1.23
C LEU A 136 2.34 -11.86 1.41
N ILE A 137 1.30 -12.38 0.77
CA ILE A 137 -0.08 -11.88 0.94
C ILE A 137 -0.53 -12.07 2.40
N SER A 138 -0.32 -13.26 2.96
CA SER A 138 -0.69 -13.55 4.35
C SER A 138 0.04 -12.65 5.36
N ILE A 139 1.35 -12.45 5.18
CA ILE A 139 2.16 -11.56 6.02
C ILE A 139 1.66 -10.12 5.92
N HIS A 140 1.43 -9.63 4.70
CA HIS A 140 0.91 -8.28 4.48
C HIS A 140 -0.45 -8.09 5.17
N SER A 141 -1.40 -9.02 4.98
CA SER A 141 -2.73 -8.96 5.60
C SER A 141 -2.68 -9.07 7.11
N ALA A 142 -1.86 -9.97 7.66
CA ALA A 142 -1.67 -10.11 9.11
C ALA A 142 -1.03 -8.84 9.71
N SER A 143 -0.06 -8.25 9.02
CA SER A 143 0.55 -6.97 9.43
C SER A 143 -0.47 -5.84 9.42
N THR A 144 -1.28 -5.71 8.36
CA THR A 144 -2.36 -4.73 8.29
C THR A 144 -3.34 -4.87 9.46
N LEU A 145 -3.78 -6.10 9.74
CA LEU A 145 -4.71 -6.38 10.84
C LEU A 145 -4.10 -6.03 12.20
N ALA A 146 -2.86 -6.45 12.44
CA ALA A 146 -2.15 -6.15 13.69
C ALA A 146 -1.95 -4.64 13.89
N ILE A 147 -1.59 -3.92 12.83
CA ILE A 147 -1.38 -2.46 12.87
C ILE A 147 -2.69 -1.75 13.16
N LEU A 148 -3.79 -2.11 12.47
CA LEU A 148 -5.10 -1.49 12.70
C LEU A 148 -5.63 -1.81 14.11
N ALA A 149 -5.42 -3.04 14.61
CA ALA A 149 -5.77 -3.39 15.98
C ALA A 149 -4.97 -2.59 17.01
N THR A 150 -3.66 -2.45 16.80
CA THR A 150 -2.78 -1.62 17.64
C THR A 150 -3.21 -0.15 17.59
N LEU A 151 -3.48 0.37 16.39
CA LEU A 151 -3.96 1.74 16.20
C LEU A 151 -5.28 1.98 16.94
N TYR A 152 -6.23 1.06 16.83
CA TYR A 152 -7.51 1.12 17.53
C TYR A 152 -7.32 1.21 19.05
N LEU A 153 -6.47 0.36 19.62
CA LEU A 153 -6.16 0.38 21.05
C LEU A 153 -5.47 1.69 21.47
N ILE A 154 -4.52 2.18 20.67
CA ILE A 154 -3.83 3.45 20.94
C ILE A 154 -4.81 4.62 20.93
N VAL A 155 -5.71 4.68 19.96
CA VAL A 155 -6.70 5.77 19.85
C VAL A 155 -7.64 5.76 21.05
N ILE A 156 -8.15 4.59 21.50
CA ILE A 156 -9.07 4.51 22.62
C ILE A 156 -8.41 4.78 23.98
N LEU A 157 -7.17 4.31 24.16
CA LEU A 157 -6.52 4.36 25.48
C LEU A 157 -5.79 5.67 25.74
N PHE A 158 -5.28 6.33 24.69
CA PHE A 158 -4.34 7.45 24.84
C PHE A 158 -4.79 8.74 24.15
N GLU A 159 -5.78 8.69 23.27
CA GLU A 159 -6.28 9.84 22.48
C GLU A 159 -5.15 10.69 21.86
N PRO A 160 -4.16 10.07 21.16
CA PRO A 160 -3.00 10.79 20.65
C PRO A 160 -3.39 11.73 19.51
N THR A 161 -2.61 12.79 19.33
CA THR A 161 -2.81 13.69 18.17
C THR A 161 -2.47 12.98 16.87
N TYR A 162 -3.13 13.35 15.78
CA TYR A 162 -2.89 12.85 14.43
C TYR A 162 -1.40 12.94 14.04
N THR A 163 -0.75 14.05 14.39
CA THR A 163 0.66 14.30 14.10
C THR A 163 1.57 13.22 14.67
N TRP A 164 1.35 12.82 15.92
CA TRP A 164 2.16 11.76 16.55
C TRP A 164 1.91 10.40 15.91
N ILE A 165 0.67 10.08 15.57
CA ILE A 165 0.36 8.77 14.95
C ILE A 165 1.03 8.67 13.58
N TYR A 166 0.90 9.70 12.73
CA TYR A 166 1.55 9.75 11.43
C TYR A 166 3.07 9.72 11.55
N ALA A 167 3.64 10.51 12.45
CA ALA A 167 5.08 10.58 12.66
C ALA A 167 5.66 9.23 13.09
N VAL A 168 5.05 8.57 14.07
CA VAL A 168 5.52 7.27 14.57
C VAL A 168 5.40 6.19 13.50
N ALA A 169 4.26 6.08 12.83
CA ALA A 169 4.06 5.08 11.79
C ALA A 169 5.03 5.27 10.61
N GLY A 170 5.18 6.51 10.15
CA GLY A 170 6.11 6.84 9.08
C GLY A 170 7.56 6.59 9.47
N LEU A 171 7.97 7.02 10.67
CA LEU A 171 9.34 6.83 11.18
C LEU A 171 9.68 5.35 11.35
N LEU A 172 8.77 4.53 11.89
CA LEU A 172 8.97 3.08 11.99
C LEU A 172 9.20 2.47 10.60
N THR A 173 8.44 2.89 9.59
CA THR A 173 8.62 2.43 8.21
C THR A 173 9.98 2.85 7.63
N VAL A 174 10.43 4.09 7.88
CA VAL A 174 11.76 4.57 7.51
C VAL A 174 12.86 3.74 8.18
N ILE A 175 12.73 3.48 9.49
CA ILE A 175 13.69 2.66 10.24
C ILE A 175 13.79 1.26 9.63
N ILE A 176 12.66 0.64 9.28
CA ILE A 176 12.65 -0.66 8.60
C ILE A 176 13.37 -0.57 7.25
N GLY A 177 13.13 0.47 6.46
CA GLY A 177 13.83 0.69 5.20
C GLY A 177 15.35 0.83 5.39
N ILE A 178 15.78 1.63 6.36
CA ILE A 178 17.18 1.80 6.74
C ILE A 178 17.79 0.47 7.21
N PHE A 179 17.07 -0.27 8.07
CA PHE A 179 17.48 -1.60 8.49
C PHE A 179 17.68 -2.54 7.29
N CYS A 180 16.74 -2.57 6.34
CA CYS A 180 16.87 -3.38 5.13
C CYS A 180 18.12 -3.00 4.32
N ARG A 181 18.44 -1.70 4.23
CA ARG A 181 19.63 -1.21 3.48
C ARG A 181 20.94 -1.71 4.06
N PHE A 182 21.06 -1.79 5.39
CA PHE A 182 22.30 -2.18 6.06
C PHE A 182 22.37 -3.68 6.39
N HIS A 183 21.22 -4.32 6.61
CA HIS A 183 21.19 -5.75 7.01
C HIS A 183 21.37 -6.67 5.81
N PHE A 184 20.74 -6.36 4.66
CA PHE A 184 20.77 -7.26 3.50
C PHE A 184 21.91 -6.89 2.53
N PRO A 185 22.68 -7.89 2.06
CA PRO A 185 23.62 -7.68 0.98
C PRO A 185 22.86 -7.34 -0.31
N GLN A 186 23.55 -6.71 -1.25
CA GLN A 186 23.02 -6.54 -2.60
C GLN A 186 23.00 -7.90 -3.29
N PHE A 187 21.80 -8.43 -3.53
CA PHE A 187 21.66 -9.70 -4.24
C PHE A 187 21.90 -9.55 -5.74
N SER A 188 22.44 -10.59 -6.34
CA SER A 188 22.64 -10.63 -7.79
C SER A 188 21.29 -10.68 -8.51
N GLU A 189 21.16 -9.89 -9.56
CA GLU A 189 20.04 -9.96 -10.51
C GLU A 189 20.25 -11.20 -11.37
N THR A 190 19.27 -12.10 -11.35
CA THR A 190 19.36 -13.40 -12.03
C THR A 190 18.79 -13.36 -13.45
N VAL A 191 18.03 -12.33 -13.78
CA VAL A 191 17.39 -12.12 -15.07
C VAL A 191 17.69 -10.72 -15.56
N GLU A 192 18.17 -10.60 -16.78
CA GLU A 192 18.34 -9.31 -17.42
C GLU A 192 16.99 -8.62 -17.60
N GLN A 193 16.85 -7.44 -17.03
CA GLN A 193 15.58 -6.71 -17.06
C GLN A 193 15.36 -6.11 -18.45
N ARG A 194 14.14 -6.28 -18.96
CA ARG A 194 13.73 -5.54 -20.15
C ARG A 194 13.60 -4.05 -19.81
N LYS A 195 14.30 -3.23 -20.57
CA LYS A 195 14.34 -1.76 -20.44
C LYS A 195 13.34 -1.08 -21.37
N GLU A 196 12.36 -1.81 -21.88
CA GLU A 196 11.38 -1.32 -22.85
C GLU A 196 9.96 -1.59 -22.37
N LEU A 197 9.08 -0.64 -22.64
CA LEU A 197 7.65 -0.80 -22.41
C LEU A 197 7.05 -1.67 -23.50
N VAL A 198 6.43 -2.79 -23.10
CA VAL A 198 5.81 -3.73 -24.03
C VAL A 198 4.29 -3.64 -23.90
N PHE A 199 3.65 -2.86 -24.78
CA PHE A 199 2.21 -2.87 -24.96
C PHE A 199 1.82 -3.82 -26.10
N ARG A 200 1.10 -4.90 -25.75
CA ARG A 200 0.62 -5.85 -26.75
C ARG A 200 -0.85 -5.60 -27.05
N LYS A 201 -1.17 -5.24 -28.29
CA LYS A 201 -2.56 -5.01 -28.74
C LYS A 201 -3.51 -6.17 -28.44
N ARG A 202 -3.00 -7.41 -28.40
CA ARG A 202 -3.78 -8.61 -28.04
C ARG A 202 -4.44 -8.51 -26.65
N TYR A 203 -3.88 -7.74 -25.70
CA TYR A 203 -4.36 -7.64 -24.32
C TYR A 203 -5.16 -6.35 -24.05
N TRP A 204 -5.63 -5.66 -25.09
CA TRP A 204 -6.37 -4.41 -24.95
C TRP A 204 -7.60 -4.52 -24.01
N LEU A 205 -8.35 -5.63 -24.13
CA LEU A 205 -9.52 -5.87 -23.28
C LEU A 205 -9.14 -6.02 -21.80
N TYR A 206 -8.05 -6.74 -21.51
CA TYR A 206 -7.52 -6.85 -20.15
C TYR A 206 -7.14 -5.48 -19.58
N TYR A 207 -6.48 -4.63 -20.38
CA TYR A 207 -6.14 -3.26 -19.95
C TYR A 207 -7.38 -2.43 -19.68
N ALA A 208 -8.38 -2.50 -20.55
CA ALA A 208 -9.64 -1.78 -20.39
C ALA A 208 -10.41 -2.24 -19.14
N LEU A 209 -10.55 -3.55 -18.92
CA LEU A 209 -11.23 -4.10 -17.75
C LEU A 209 -10.50 -3.74 -16.44
N THR A 210 -9.17 -3.82 -16.42
CA THR A 210 -8.36 -3.42 -15.26
C THR A 210 -8.53 -1.93 -14.94
N PHE A 211 -8.54 -1.08 -15.97
CA PHE A 211 -8.77 0.36 -15.80
C PHE A 211 -10.16 0.65 -15.23
N LEU A 212 -11.21 0.06 -15.81
CA LEU A 212 -12.60 0.26 -15.37
C LEU A 212 -12.84 -0.27 -13.95
N ALA A 213 -12.31 -1.44 -13.62
CA ALA A 213 -12.38 -2.00 -12.27
C ALA A 213 -11.69 -1.10 -11.24
N GLY A 214 -10.52 -0.54 -11.60
CA GLY A 214 -9.81 0.46 -10.78
C GLY A 214 -10.62 1.72 -10.56
N ALA A 215 -11.18 2.30 -11.62
CA ALA A 215 -11.97 3.52 -11.56
C ALA A 215 -13.23 3.35 -10.68
N ARG A 216 -13.97 2.24 -10.86
CA ARG A 216 -15.16 1.91 -10.04
C ARG A 216 -14.82 1.83 -8.56
N ARG A 217 -13.76 1.10 -8.22
CA ARG A 217 -13.32 0.94 -6.83
C ARG A 217 -12.95 2.26 -6.18
N GLN A 218 -12.30 3.16 -6.92
CA GLN A 218 -11.85 4.43 -6.39
C GLN A 218 -13.00 5.37 -6.00
N ILE A 219 -14.06 5.45 -6.79
CA ILE A 219 -15.23 6.27 -6.45
C ILE A 219 -15.76 5.90 -5.07
N PHE A 220 -15.94 4.61 -4.80
CA PHE A 220 -16.45 4.13 -3.52
C PHE A 220 -15.44 4.35 -2.38
N MET A 221 -14.17 3.99 -2.61
CA MET A 221 -13.13 4.07 -1.58
C MET A 221 -12.85 5.50 -1.13
N VAL A 222 -12.91 6.46 -2.06
CA VAL A 222 -12.65 7.87 -1.78
C VAL A 222 -13.80 8.51 -1.00
N PHE A 223 -15.00 8.39 -1.52
CA PHE A 223 -16.12 9.19 -1.02
C PHE A 223 -16.90 8.52 0.12
N ALA A 224 -16.95 7.20 0.21
CA ALA A 224 -17.72 6.54 1.27
C ALA A 224 -17.13 6.84 2.66
N GLY A 225 -15.83 6.66 2.84
CA GLY A 225 -15.17 6.96 4.11
C GLY A 225 -15.22 8.46 4.46
N PHE A 226 -15.00 9.33 3.48
CA PHE A 226 -15.08 10.77 3.66
C PHE A 226 -16.49 11.21 4.07
N LEU A 227 -17.52 10.67 3.42
CA LEU A 227 -18.92 10.96 3.73
C LEU A 227 -19.32 10.54 5.15
N LEU A 228 -18.82 9.40 5.63
CA LEU A 228 -19.05 8.93 7.00
C LEU A 228 -18.54 9.95 8.02
N VAL A 229 -17.38 10.54 7.79
CA VAL A 229 -16.83 11.54 8.70
C VAL A 229 -17.53 12.88 8.51
N GLN A 230 -17.59 13.41 7.28
CA GLN A 230 -18.08 14.76 7.01
C GLN A 230 -19.58 14.92 7.30
N LYS A 231 -20.41 13.98 6.84
CA LYS A 231 -21.86 14.08 6.95
C LYS A 231 -22.43 13.43 8.21
N PHE A 232 -21.84 12.30 8.62
CA PHE A 232 -22.36 11.52 9.73
C PHE A 232 -21.55 11.64 11.01
N GLY A 233 -20.46 12.46 11.01
CA GLY A 233 -19.67 12.75 12.19
C GLY A 233 -19.01 11.51 12.81
N PHE A 234 -18.58 10.54 11.99
CA PHE A 234 -17.91 9.34 12.51
C PHE A 234 -16.57 9.72 13.14
N PRO A 235 -16.40 9.49 14.45
CA PRO A 235 -15.15 9.78 15.12
C PRO A 235 -14.06 8.79 14.71
N LEU A 236 -12.80 9.13 14.97
CA LEU A 236 -11.64 8.38 14.51
C LEU A 236 -11.67 6.91 14.94
N GLU A 237 -12.04 6.62 16.20
CA GLU A 237 -12.09 5.25 16.71
C GLU A 237 -13.09 4.37 15.94
N LYS A 238 -14.24 4.91 15.51
CA LYS A 238 -15.21 4.18 14.69
C LYS A 238 -14.68 3.95 13.27
N MET A 239 -13.97 4.93 12.71
CA MET A 239 -13.34 4.77 11.39
C MET A 239 -12.25 3.69 11.42
N VAL A 240 -11.36 3.71 12.41
CA VAL A 240 -10.33 2.68 12.59
C VAL A 240 -10.96 1.31 12.81
N LEU A 241 -12.02 1.21 13.61
CA LEU A 241 -12.76 -0.02 13.81
C LEU A 241 -13.38 -0.56 12.51
N LEU A 242 -13.95 0.30 11.67
CA LEU A 242 -14.45 -0.10 10.35
C LEU A 242 -13.35 -0.68 9.46
N PHE A 243 -12.18 -0.04 9.41
CA PHE A 243 -11.04 -0.57 8.66
C PHE A 243 -10.56 -1.91 9.24
N LEU A 244 -10.50 -2.03 10.56
CA LEU A 244 -10.13 -3.27 11.26
C LEU A 244 -11.10 -4.41 10.94
N VAL A 245 -12.40 -4.16 11.05
CA VAL A 245 -13.45 -5.14 10.73
C VAL A 245 -13.38 -5.54 9.25
N ASN A 246 -13.24 -4.57 8.35
CA ASN A 246 -13.10 -4.83 6.92
C ASN A 246 -11.86 -5.69 6.62
N ALA A 247 -10.71 -5.39 7.24
CA ALA A 247 -9.50 -6.19 7.11
C ALA A 247 -9.71 -7.63 7.63
N GLY A 248 -10.36 -7.79 8.78
CA GLY A 248 -10.70 -9.10 9.34
C GLY A 248 -11.63 -9.91 8.45
N ILE A 249 -12.69 -9.28 7.94
CA ILE A 249 -13.63 -9.88 6.98
C ILE A 249 -12.89 -10.32 5.71
N THR A 250 -12.03 -9.45 5.17
CA THR A 250 -11.26 -9.74 3.96
C THR A 250 -10.36 -10.95 4.14
N VAL A 251 -9.61 -11.02 5.25
CA VAL A 251 -8.74 -12.18 5.58
C VAL A 251 -9.54 -13.49 5.65
N TRP A 252 -10.77 -13.44 6.18
CA TRP A 252 -11.61 -14.63 6.34
C TRP A 252 -12.36 -15.02 5.06
N ILE A 253 -12.81 -14.06 4.27
CA ILE A 253 -13.64 -14.28 3.07
C ILE A 253 -12.79 -14.54 1.81
N ALA A 254 -11.65 -13.84 1.65
CA ALA A 254 -10.85 -13.94 0.42
C ALA A 254 -10.47 -15.38 0.02
N PRO A 255 -10.04 -16.28 0.93
CA PRO A 255 -9.75 -17.67 0.56
C PRO A 255 -10.99 -18.41 0.04
N LYS A 256 -12.18 -18.13 0.62
CA LYS A 256 -13.45 -18.75 0.20
C LYS A 256 -13.89 -18.27 -1.18
N LEU A 257 -13.69 -16.98 -1.45
CA LEU A 257 -13.95 -16.43 -2.79
C LEU A 257 -13.02 -17.04 -3.83
N GLY A 258 -11.74 -17.23 -3.51
CA GLY A 258 -10.80 -17.93 -4.40
C GLY A 258 -11.29 -19.34 -4.76
N LEU A 259 -11.71 -20.13 -3.78
CA LEU A 259 -12.29 -21.46 -4.02
C LEU A 259 -13.59 -21.40 -4.81
N LEU A 260 -14.41 -20.37 -4.62
CA LEU A 260 -15.62 -20.17 -5.41
C LEU A 260 -15.28 -19.90 -6.88
N VAL A 261 -14.32 -19.01 -7.15
CA VAL A 261 -13.86 -18.69 -8.51
C VAL A 261 -13.33 -19.94 -9.22
N GLU A 262 -12.55 -20.78 -8.52
CA GLU A 262 -12.08 -22.08 -9.07
C GLU A 262 -13.27 -22.98 -9.48
N ARG A 263 -14.37 -22.98 -8.71
CA ARG A 263 -15.54 -23.83 -9.00
C ARG A 263 -16.41 -23.32 -10.13
N ILE A 264 -16.71 -22.01 -10.17
CA ILE A 264 -17.65 -21.42 -11.14
C ILE A 264 -16.97 -20.94 -12.42
N GLY A 265 -15.65 -20.79 -12.39
CA GLY A 265 -14.81 -20.26 -13.47
C GLY A 265 -14.74 -18.71 -13.47
N GLU A 266 -13.62 -18.19 -13.97
CA GLU A 266 -13.32 -16.74 -13.98
C GLU A 266 -14.40 -15.90 -14.68
N ARG A 267 -14.91 -16.37 -15.83
CA ARG A 267 -15.92 -15.62 -16.60
C ARG A 267 -17.21 -15.41 -15.81
N LYS A 268 -17.71 -16.44 -15.13
CA LYS A 268 -18.94 -16.34 -14.30
C LYS A 268 -18.68 -15.46 -13.07
N ALA A 269 -17.50 -15.62 -12.44
CA ALA A 269 -17.13 -14.80 -11.30
C ALA A 269 -17.11 -13.30 -11.65
N LEU A 270 -16.49 -12.92 -12.77
CA LEU A 270 -16.46 -11.54 -13.27
C LEU A 270 -17.85 -11.00 -13.66
N THR A 271 -18.79 -11.87 -14.05
CA THR A 271 -20.15 -11.45 -14.38
C THR A 271 -20.99 -11.19 -13.12
N LEU A 272 -20.65 -11.86 -12.02
CA LEU A 272 -21.33 -11.68 -10.72
C LEU A 272 -20.79 -10.51 -9.90
N GLU A 273 -19.59 -10.02 -10.22
CA GLU A 273 -18.96 -8.87 -9.58
C GLU A 273 -19.57 -7.53 -10.08
#